data_63ac68fce34acea0cc4a81144cedfe41
#
_entry.id   63ac68fce34acea0cc4a81144cedfe41
#
_cell.length_a   1.000
_cell.length_b   1.000
_cell.length_c   1.000
_cell.angle_alpha   90.00
_cell.angle_beta   90.00
_cell.angle_gamma   90.00
#
_symmetry.space_group_name_H-M   'P 1'
#
loop_
_entity.id
_entity.type
_entity.pdbx_description
1 polymer ?
#
loop_
_entity_poly.entity_id
_entity_poly.type
_entity_poly.pdbx_seq_one_letter_code
_entity_poly.pdbx_strand_id
1 'polypeptide(L)' 'TDVVRVSRETKGRGGKAVTLVKGISLPSNDLEALGKQLKAACGSGGTVKDGVIEVQGEHIERIVALLSAQGYKAKRAGS' A
#
# COMPACT_ATOMS: atom_id res chain seq x y z
N THR A 1 1.87 10.00 -16.25
CA THR A 1 0.98 9.54 -15.19
C THR A 1 1.66 8.47 -14.38
N ASP A 2 1.56 8.64 -13.08
CA ASP A 2 2.25 7.77 -12.16
C ASP A 2 1.51 6.46 -12.00
N VAL A 3 2.26 5.38 -12.04
CA VAL A 3 1.72 4.07 -11.76
C VAL A 3 2.03 3.74 -10.30
N VAL A 4 1.00 3.40 -9.55
CA VAL A 4 1.15 2.99 -8.16
C VAL A 4 1.61 1.53 -8.14
N ARG A 5 2.67 1.26 -7.40
CA ARG A 5 3.22 -0.09 -7.32
C ARG A 5 2.92 -0.69 -5.97
N VAL A 6 2.33 -1.87 -5.99
CA VAL A 6 1.97 -2.59 -4.78
C VAL A 6 2.79 -3.87 -4.72
N SER A 7 3.57 -4.04 -3.69
CA SER A 7 4.47 -5.17 -3.57
C SER A 7 4.44 -5.75 -2.16
N ARG A 8 4.99 -6.95 -2.03
CA ARG A 8 5.11 -7.62 -0.74
C ARG A 8 6.58 -7.64 -0.32
N GLU A 9 6.79 -7.46 0.97
CA GLU A 9 8.13 -7.53 1.51
C GLU A 9 8.12 -8.27 2.85
N THR A 10 9.10 -9.13 3.06
CA THR A 10 9.23 -9.86 4.31
C THR A 10 10.54 -9.60 5.01
N LYS A 11 11.43 -8.87 4.36
CA LYS A 11 12.79 -8.66 4.83
C LYS A 11 12.81 -7.92 6.16
N GLY A 12 13.54 -8.46 7.13
CA GLY A 12 13.68 -7.83 8.43
C GLY A 12 12.44 -7.86 9.29
N ARG A 13 11.50 -8.75 8.96
CA ARG A 13 10.22 -8.79 9.66
C ARG A 13 9.98 -10.09 10.41
N GLY A 14 11.01 -10.87 10.65
CA GLY A 14 10.84 -12.14 11.35
C GLY A 14 9.89 -13.09 10.64
N GLY A 15 9.88 -13.07 9.32
CA GLY A 15 9.00 -13.92 8.53
C GLY A 15 7.62 -13.34 8.27
N LYS A 16 7.30 -12.19 8.83
CA LYS A 16 5.98 -11.58 8.62
C LYS A 16 5.99 -10.73 7.35
N ALA A 17 4.95 -10.89 6.55
CA ALA A 17 4.83 -10.13 5.32
C ALA A 17 4.22 -8.75 5.58
N VAL A 18 4.63 -7.78 4.78
CA VAL A 18 3.95 -6.49 4.71
C VAL A 18 3.70 -6.17 3.24
N THR A 19 2.67 -5.37 3.00
CA THR A 19 2.35 -4.90 1.65
C THR A 19 2.76 -3.44 1.58
N LEU A 20 3.53 -3.10 0.57
CA LEU A 20 4.03 -1.74 0.36
C LEU A 20 3.34 -1.11 -0.82
N VAL A 21 2.94 0.14 -0.67
CA VAL A 21 2.33 0.91 -1.75
C VAL A 21 3.24 2.10 -2.03
N LYS A 22 3.78 2.14 -3.23
CA LYS A 22 4.74 3.17 -3.65
C LYS A 22 4.27 3.86 -4.92
N GLY A 23 4.78 5.04 -5.15
CA GLY A 23 4.51 5.78 -6.38
C GLY A 23 3.28 6.65 -6.34
N ILE A 24 2.72 6.89 -5.16
CA ILE A 24 1.57 7.78 -5.02
C ILE A 24 2.07 9.20 -4.78
N SER A 25 1.65 10.13 -5.65
CA SER A 25 2.02 11.53 -5.53
C SER A 25 0.91 12.29 -4.86
N LEU A 26 0.82 12.19 -3.54
CA LEU A 26 -0.16 12.92 -2.75
C LEU A 26 0.54 13.69 -1.65
N PRO A 27 -0.06 14.82 -1.21
CA PRO A 27 0.42 15.48 0.01
C PRO A 27 0.34 14.51 1.19
N SER A 28 1.17 14.75 2.20
CA SER A 28 1.25 13.82 3.32
C SER A 28 -0.09 13.61 4.03
N ASN A 29 -0.92 14.65 4.15
CA ASN A 29 -2.23 14.51 4.76
C ASN A 29 -3.10 13.52 4.00
N ASP A 30 -3.11 13.66 2.67
CA ASP A 30 -3.92 12.79 1.83
C ASP A 30 -3.37 11.37 1.80
N LEU A 31 -2.06 11.26 1.83
CA LEU A 31 -1.42 9.95 1.86
C LEU A 31 -1.74 9.21 3.15
N GLU A 32 -1.75 9.92 4.28
CA GLU A 32 -2.11 9.33 5.55
C GLU A 32 -3.56 8.88 5.57
N ALA A 33 -4.45 9.69 4.99
CA ALA A 33 -5.86 9.32 4.90
C ALA A 33 -6.04 8.07 4.05
N LEU A 34 -5.34 7.99 2.94
CA LEU A 34 -5.38 6.80 2.10
C LEU A 34 -4.83 5.59 2.82
N GLY A 35 -3.74 5.77 3.56
CA GLY A 35 -3.16 4.70 4.36
C GLY A 35 -4.13 4.15 5.40
N LYS A 36 -4.85 5.04 6.07
CA LYS A 36 -5.88 4.62 7.03
C LYS A 36 -6.98 3.82 6.34
N GLN A 37 -7.40 4.28 5.18
CA GLN A 37 -8.44 3.60 4.42
C GLN A 37 -8.00 2.19 4.02
N LEU A 38 -6.77 2.05 3.54
CA LEU A 38 -6.25 0.75 3.15
C LEU A 38 -6.09 -0.17 4.35
N LYS A 39 -5.60 0.34 5.47
CA LYS A 39 -5.46 -0.47 6.67
C LYS A 39 -6.81 -0.96 7.17
N ALA A 40 -7.80 -0.09 7.17
CA ALA A 40 -9.14 -0.46 7.61
C ALA A 40 -9.73 -1.53 6.69
N ALA A 41 -9.56 -1.37 5.38
CA ALA A 41 -10.10 -2.33 4.43
C ALA A 41 -9.44 -3.69 4.55
N CYS A 42 -8.17 -3.72 4.93
CA CYS A 42 -7.44 -4.98 5.10
C CYS A 42 -7.56 -5.54 6.52
N GLY A 43 -8.13 -4.78 7.43
CA GLY A 43 -8.24 -5.20 8.82
C GLY A 43 -6.89 -5.35 9.49
N SER A 44 -5.91 -4.57 9.09
CA SER A 44 -4.53 -4.71 9.57
C SER A 44 -3.96 -3.37 9.97
N GLY A 45 -2.90 -3.41 10.77
CA GLY A 45 -2.14 -2.22 11.08
C GLY A 45 -1.16 -1.88 9.97
N GLY A 46 -0.47 -0.76 10.16
CA GLY A 46 0.55 -0.34 9.21
C GLY A 46 1.00 1.07 9.50
N THR A 47 1.83 1.60 8.62
CA THR A 47 2.36 2.95 8.77
C THR A 47 2.43 3.64 7.42
N VAL A 48 2.54 4.97 7.46
CA VAL A 48 2.83 5.77 6.28
C VAL A 48 4.11 6.54 6.58
N LYS A 49 5.12 6.35 5.75
CA LYS A 49 6.42 6.95 5.97
C LYS A 49 7.12 7.18 4.65
N ASP A 50 7.69 8.38 4.49
CA ASP A 50 8.50 8.71 3.30
C ASP A 50 7.77 8.45 1.99
N GLY A 51 6.47 8.74 1.97
CA GLY A 51 5.68 8.56 0.77
C GLY A 51 5.28 7.13 0.47
N VAL A 52 5.55 6.20 1.39
CA VAL A 52 5.23 4.79 1.23
C VAL A 52 4.20 4.38 2.27
N ILE A 53 3.15 3.70 1.81
CA ILE A 53 2.17 3.13 2.72
C ILE A 53 2.55 1.68 2.97
N GLU A 54 2.64 1.31 4.24
CA GLU A 54 2.96 -0.06 4.64
C GLU A 54 1.77 -0.64 5.37
N VAL A 55 1.28 -1.78 4.92
CA VAL A 55 0.14 -2.47 5.54
C VAL A 55 0.62 -3.86 5.94
N GLN A 56 0.41 -4.23 7.20
CA GLN A 56 0.82 -5.54 7.68
C GLN A 56 0.03 -6.65 7.01
N GLY A 57 0.71 -7.71 6.64
CA GLY A 57 0.10 -8.84 5.96
C GLY A 57 0.25 -8.77 4.45
N GLU A 58 -0.26 -9.78 3.78
CA GLU A 58 -0.19 -9.84 2.32
C GLU A 58 -1.56 -9.47 1.75
N HIS A 59 -1.68 -8.26 1.21
CA HIS A 59 -2.94 -7.73 0.73
C HIS A 59 -2.80 -7.08 -0.65
N ILE A 60 -1.87 -7.58 -1.47
CA ILE A 60 -1.57 -6.96 -2.76
C ILE A 60 -2.82 -6.83 -3.61
N GLU A 61 -3.53 -7.93 -3.82
CA GLU A 61 -4.67 -7.92 -4.73
C GLU A 61 -5.81 -7.04 -4.22
N ARG A 62 -6.05 -7.09 -2.91
CA ARG A 62 -7.08 -6.25 -2.32
C ARG A 62 -6.75 -4.78 -2.47
N ILE A 63 -5.49 -4.41 -2.21
CA ILE A 63 -5.09 -3.01 -2.30
C ILE A 63 -5.09 -2.53 -3.75
N VAL A 64 -4.63 -3.36 -4.68
CA VAL A 64 -4.69 -3.01 -6.10
C VAL A 64 -6.13 -2.76 -6.52
N ALA A 65 -7.05 -3.62 -6.11
CA ALA A 65 -8.46 -3.45 -6.44
C ALA A 65 -9.04 -2.17 -5.85
N LEU A 66 -8.71 -1.88 -4.60
CA LEU A 66 -9.20 -0.67 -3.93
C LEU A 66 -8.68 0.59 -4.61
N LEU A 67 -7.40 0.62 -4.93
CA LEU A 67 -6.80 1.78 -5.57
C LEU A 67 -7.35 1.96 -6.98
N SER A 68 -7.51 0.87 -7.71
CA SER A 68 -8.08 0.94 -9.05
C SER A 68 -9.51 1.48 -9.03
N ALA A 69 -10.28 1.07 -8.03
CA ALA A 69 -11.65 1.56 -7.87
C ALA A 69 -11.69 3.05 -7.60
N GLN A 70 -10.63 3.61 -7.04
CA GLN A 70 -10.55 5.04 -6.76
C GLN A 70 -9.93 5.85 -7.90
N GLY A 71 -9.61 5.20 -9.01
CA GLY A 71 -9.08 5.87 -10.17
C GLY A 71 -7.57 5.85 -10.29
N TYR A 72 -6.86 5.22 -9.37
CA TYR A 72 -5.42 5.09 -9.48
C TYR A 72 -5.05 4.00 -10.47
N LYS A 73 -3.93 4.19 -11.15
CA LYS A 73 -3.36 3.11 -11.95
C LYS A 73 -2.44 2.31 -11.02
N ALA A 74 -2.97 1.25 -10.49
CA ALA A 74 -2.22 0.42 -9.54
C ALA A 74 -1.90 -0.91 -10.18
N LYS A 75 -0.69 -1.39 -9.94
CA LYS A 75 -0.29 -2.69 -10.45
C LYS A 75 0.58 -3.39 -9.44
N ARG A 76 0.58 -4.70 -9.54
CA ARG A 76 1.41 -5.56 -8.74
C ARG A 76 2.84 -5.40 -9.19
N ALA A 77 3.73 -5.07 -8.27
CA ALA A 77 5.13 -4.89 -8.59
C ALA A 77 5.94 -6.05 -8.05
N GLY A 78 6.78 -6.57 -8.89
CA GLY A 78 7.87 -7.44 -8.54
C GLY A 78 7.52 -8.64 -7.74
N SER A 79 8.25 -9.44 -7.52
CA SER A 79 8.27 -10.71 -6.91
C SER A 79 8.00 -11.12 -5.62
#